data_bde48fec8b298b95dbcad39ec353a632
#
_entry.id   bde48fec8b298b95dbcad39ec353a632
#
_cell.length_a   1.000
_cell.length_b   1.000
_cell.length_c   1.000
_cell.angle_alpha   90.00
_cell.angle_beta   90.00
_cell.angle_gamma   90.00
#
_symmetry.space_group_name_H-M   'P 1'
#
loop_
_entity.id
_entity.type
_entity.pdbx_description
1 polymer ?
#
loop_
_entity_poly.entity_id
_entity_poly.type
_entity_poly.pdbx_seq_one_letter_code
_entity_poly.pdbx_strand_id
1 'polypeptide(L)'
;MSSKKNKINSYKRLLSYLWPYKKLLILSVVFMLFVALSNLVVPWIIKDVIDQVLEQKDLRMLYLVIVAILVTFFIRALTTFGHRYLMGYIGQAVIMDIRNVLYHHLQVLSISYYDHRRTGDIMSNLTNDIAALQTAIVVDFISLVQESAIFIGSFASMIYLQWKLTVLCLIIVPLVSYVIKFFGRKLHTSGRVVQECLADVTSMLQETIQGVRIVRSFNRGSYEEKRFEKINRSSFSATVRSIRQQSQMTPFVEFLAAIAVCAIIWYGGVSVIDGVMTTGELIAFLIYAINLANPTRRVAESVGNIQKSLAAADRVFAILDEQPEVQDKPDAKQLIIKKGRVEAKHVSFSYEKENPVLVDLNFTAEPGQTIALVGPSGSGKTTVANLLPRFYDVSAGAICIDGMDIRDVTVGSLRENIGLVPQDTLLFNTTIKENVLYGRLDATDEEVWAAIKAANAENFIRELPHGIDTKVGDRGLVLSGGQRQRIAIARAILKDPAILILDEATSALDTESEKIVQDALDKLMVGRTSFVIAHRLSTVKNADQILVLNKGRIEEQGTHEGLMAMGGLYHELYTMSIKQPEGEK
;
A
#
# COMPACT_ATOMS: atom_id res chain seq x y z
N MET A 1 13.10 25.32 -5.95
CA MET A 1 13.22 25.57 -4.49
C MET A 1 12.13 24.86 -3.67
N SER A 2 10.92 24.70 -4.16
CA SER A 2 9.78 23.98 -3.51
C SER A 2 10.11 22.51 -3.17
N SER A 3 10.68 21.73 -4.09
CA SER A 3 10.99 20.31 -3.90
C SER A 3 11.99 20.00 -2.76
N LYS A 4 12.98 20.88 -2.50
CA LYS A 4 13.91 20.71 -1.37
C LYS A 4 13.25 20.98 -0.02
N LYS A 5 12.31 21.91 0.04
CA LYS A 5 11.60 22.28 1.28
C LYS A 5 10.62 21.19 1.71
N ASN A 6 9.96 20.54 0.73
CA ASN A 6 9.07 19.39 0.99
C ASN A 6 9.85 18.19 1.53
N LYS A 7 11.00 17.83 0.92
CA LYS A 7 11.83 16.70 1.38
C LYS A 7 12.33 16.86 2.82
N ILE A 8 12.69 18.07 3.22
CA ILE A 8 13.11 18.35 4.61
C ILE A 8 11.93 18.20 5.58
N ASN A 9 10.73 18.55 5.13
CA ASN A 9 9.51 18.45 5.95
C ASN A 9 9.10 16.98 6.15
N SER A 10 9.14 16.16 5.09
CA SER A 10 8.86 14.72 5.15
C SER A 10 9.86 14.00 6.08
N TYR A 11 11.14 14.40 6.04
CA TYR A 11 12.16 13.84 6.93
C TYR A 11 11.91 14.21 8.40
N LYS A 12 11.57 15.45 8.70
CA LYS A 12 11.22 15.89 10.06
C LYS A 12 10.00 15.15 10.59
N ARG A 13 8.99 14.99 9.75
CA ARG A 13 7.76 14.25 10.08
C ARG A 13 8.06 12.77 10.34
N LEU A 14 8.94 12.16 9.54
CA LEU A 14 9.38 10.80 9.75
C LEU A 14 10.12 10.64 11.10
N LEU A 15 11.00 11.57 11.44
CA LEU A 15 11.70 11.58 12.73
C LEU A 15 10.75 11.77 13.93
N SER A 16 9.61 12.43 13.75
CA SER A 16 8.64 12.58 14.84
C SER A 16 8.04 11.26 15.31
N TYR A 17 7.94 10.25 14.42
CA TYR A 17 7.51 8.89 14.80
C TYR A 17 8.53 8.13 15.65
N LEU A 18 9.79 8.59 15.72
CA LEU A 18 10.80 8.04 16.63
C LEU A 18 10.68 8.60 18.06
N TRP A 19 9.99 9.74 18.23
CA TRP A 19 9.94 10.43 19.52
C TRP A 19 9.35 9.61 20.68
N PRO A 20 8.29 8.79 20.48
CA PRO A 20 7.79 7.89 21.52
C PRO A 20 8.85 6.90 22.01
N TYR A 21 9.78 6.50 21.16
CA TYR A 21 10.83 5.51 21.42
C TYR A 21 12.17 6.10 21.83
N LYS A 22 12.25 7.41 22.17
CA LYS A 22 13.49 8.14 22.45
C LYS A 22 14.39 7.49 23.49
N LYS A 23 13.84 6.85 24.54
CA LYS A 23 14.62 6.17 25.58
C LYS A 23 15.40 4.97 25.00
N LEU A 24 14.72 4.14 24.22
CA LEU A 24 15.34 2.99 23.55
C LEU A 24 16.32 3.43 22.46
N LEU A 25 16.02 4.53 21.77
CA LEU A 25 16.91 5.13 20.79
C LEU A 25 18.21 5.61 21.41
N ILE A 26 18.14 6.35 22.54
CA ILE A 26 19.33 6.79 23.28
C ILE A 26 20.17 5.59 23.73
N LEU A 27 19.55 4.56 24.31
CA LEU A 27 20.25 3.35 24.72
C LEU A 27 20.95 2.66 23.54
N SER A 28 20.27 2.58 22.40
CA SER A 28 20.84 2.01 21.18
C SER A 28 22.03 2.83 20.64
N VAL A 29 21.94 4.17 20.70
CA VAL A 29 23.05 5.06 20.32
C VAL A 29 24.25 4.87 21.27
N VAL A 30 24.01 4.70 22.56
CA VAL A 30 25.09 4.40 23.52
C VAL A 30 25.78 3.08 23.15
N PHE A 31 25.01 2.01 22.88
CA PHE A 31 25.59 0.74 22.42
C PHE A 31 26.36 0.89 21.10
N MET A 32 25.85 1.68 20.17
CA MET A 32 26.53 1.98 18.91
C MET A 32 27.87 2.68 19.13
N LEU A 33 27.93 3.64 20.06
CA LEU A 33 29.19 4.34 20.40
C LEU A 33 30.21 3.37 20.99
N PHE A 34 29.79 2.42 21.84
CA PHE A 34 30.67 1.36 22.32
C PHE A 34 31.20 0.47 21.22
N VAL A 35 30.38 0.12 20.24
CA VAL A 35 30.79 -0.66 19.05
C VAL A 35 31.82 0.13 18.24
N ALA A 36 31.58 1.43 18.00
CA ALA A 36 32.49 2.30 17.27
C ALA A 36 33.83 2.44 18.01
N LEU A 37 33.80 2.66 19.34
CA LEU A 37 34.98 2.77 20.18
C LEU A 37 35.79 1.47 20.16
N SER A 38 35.14 0.31 20.27
CA SER A 38 35.81 -1.00 20.20
C SER A 38 36.55 -1.19 18.88
N ASN A 39 36.04 -0.70 17.76
CA ASN A 39 36.74 -0.73 16.48
C ASN A 39 38.00 0.13 16.45
N LEU A 40 38.03 1.21 17.23
CA LEU A 40 39.17 2.11 17.29
C LEU A 40 40.24 1.63 18.31
N VAL A 41 39.82 0.97 19.39
CA VAL A 41 40.72 0.51 20.46
C VAL A 41 41.52 -0.73 20.03
N VAL A 42 40.94 -1.65 19.24
CA VAL A 42 41.63 -2.89 18.85
C VAL A 42 42.99 -2.66 18.15
N PRO A 43 43.14 -1.77 17.15
CA PRO A 43 44.45 -1.51 16.53
C PRO A 43 45.49 -0.91 17.53
N TRP A 44 45.05 -0.10 18.51
CA TRP A 44 45.92 0.40 19.58
C TRP A 44 46.44 -0.72 20.46
N ILE A 45 45.58 -1.65 20.87
CA ILE A 45 45.99 -2.82 21.65
C ILE A 45 47.02 -3.63 20.88
N ILE A 46 46.79 -3.86 19.57
CA ILE A 46 47.71 -4.61 18.69
C ILE A 46 49.07 -3.90 18.62
N LYS A 47 49.10 -2.56 18.50
CA LYS A 47 50.31 -1.76 18.54
C LYS A 47 51.11 -2.06 19.82
N ASP A 48 50.48 -1.92 20.98
CA ASP A 48 51.13 -2.11 22.29
C ASP A 48 51.61 -3.55 22.49
N VAL A 49 50.90 -4.56 21.93
CA VAL A 49 51.36 -5.96 21.94
C VAL A 49 52.68 -6.09 21.20
N ILE A 50 52.79 -5.50 20.01
CA ILE A 50 53.97 -5.64 19.18
C ILE A 50 55.18 -4.90 19.80
N ASP A 51 54.97 -3.65 20.23
CA ASP A 51 56.03 -2.76 20.68
C ASP A 51 56.52 -3.10 22.10
N GLN A 52 55.62 -3.47 23.02
CA GLN A 52 55.99 -3.69 24.41
C GLN A 52 56.11 -5.19 24.75
N VAL A 53 55.21 -6.04 24.27
CA VAL A 53 55.15 -7.44 24.69
C VAL A 53 56.13 -8.32 23.90
N LEU A 54 56.15 -8.19 22.56
CA LEU A 54 56.96 -9.04 21.72
C LEU A 54 58.42 -8.61 21.70
N GLU A 55 58.71 -7.30 21.72
CA GLU A 55 60.09 -6.79 21.78
C GLU A 55 60.74 -7.04 23.15
N GLN A 56 59.98 -6.87 24.27
CA GLN A 56 60.47 -7.08 25.62
C GLN A 56 60.36 -8.52 26.12
N LYS A 57 59.72 -9.44 25.35
CA LYS A 57 59.52 -10.85 25.68
C LYS A 57 58.83 -11.08 27.03
N ASP A 58 57.90 -10.17 27.46
CA ASP A 58 57.14 -10.30 28.71
C ASP A 58 55.91 -11.14 28.57
N LEU A 59 55.97 -12.39 29.04
CA LEU A 59 54.86 -13.35 29.02
C LEU A 59 53.65 -12.92 29.88
N ARG A 60 53.88 -12.21 31.00
CA ARG A 60 52.75 -11.78 31.86
C ARG A 60 51.92 -10.73 31.16
N MET A 61 52.58 -9.76 30.52
CA MET A 61 51.91 -8.73 29.75
C MET A 61 51.13 -9.33 28.55
N LEU A 62 51.70 -10.38 27.90
CA LEU A 62 51.01 -11.09 26.83
C LEU A 62 49.67 -11.68 27.28
N TYR A 63 49.64 -12.38 28.43
CA TYR A 63 48.37 -12.95 28.94
C TYR A 63 47.35 -11.85 29.28
N LEU A 64 47.78 -10.75 29.87
CA LEU A 64 46.92 -9.62 30.22
C LEU A 64 46.29 -9.00 28.98
N VAL A 65 47.08 -8.83 27.93
CA VAL A 65 46.55 -8.26 26.65
C VAL A 65 45.61 -9.23 25.95
N ILE A 66 45.90 -10.54 25.95
CA ILE A 66 44.96 -11.53 25.40
C ILE A 66 43.63 -11.44 26.12
N VAL A 67 43.63 -11.36 27.45
CA VAL A 67 42.39 -11.19 28.23
C VAL A 67 41.70 -9.86 27.88
N ALA A 68 42.44 -8.76 27.75
CA ALA A 68 41.88 -7.46 27.37
C ALA A 68 41.21 -7.49 25.97
N ILE A 69 41.84 -8.18 25.02
CA ILE A 69 41.25 -8.39 23.69
C ILE A 69 39.94 -9.20 23.79
N LEU A 70 39.96 -10.32 24.52
CA LEU A 70 38.77 -11.17 24.70
C LEU A 70 37.63 -10.41 25.37
N VAL A 71 37.91 -9.64 26.41
CA VAL A 71 36.94 -8.78 27.11
C VAL A 71 36.38 -7.71 26.14
N THR A 72 37.25 -7.06 25.37
CA THR A 72 36.82 -6.05 24.37
C THR A 72 35.90 -6.64 23.33
N PHE A 73 36.23 -7.82 22.78
CA PHE A 73 35.37 -8.52 21.82
C PHE A 73 34.07 -9.03 22.45
N PHE A 74 34.11 -9.47 23.71
CA PHE A 74 32.90 -9.86 24.45
C PHE A 74 31.93 -8.68 24.65
N ILE A 75 32.45 -7.53 25.15
CA ILE A 75 31.68 -6.31 25.30
C ILE A 75 31.12 -5.85 23.94
N ARG A 76 31.95 -5.89 22.90
CA ARG A 76 31.53 -5.58 21.53
C ARG A 76 30.40 -6.49 21.04
N ALA A 77 30.49 -7.79 21.30
CA ALA A 77 29.44 -8.74 20.92
C ALA A 77 28.11 -8.40 21.61
N LEU A 78 28.16 -8.15 22.93
CA LEU A 78 26.98 -7.81 23.73
C LEU A 78 26.36 -6.48 23.29
N THR A 79 27.17 -5.45 23.09
CA THR A 79 26.71 -4.12 22.66
C THR A 79 26.19 -4.15 21.22
N THR A 80 26.81 -4.93 20.33
CA THR A 80 26.33 -5.14 18.95
C THR A 80 24.96 -5.83 18.94
N PHE A 81 24.77 -6.88 19.76
CA PHE A 81 23.49 -7.54 19.92
C PHE A 81 22.42 -6.56 20.41
N GLY A 82 22.71 -5.86 21.53
CA GLY A 82 21.78 -4.89 22.12
C GLY A 82 21.38 -3.79 21.13
N HIS A 83 22.36 -3.21 20.45
CA HIS A 83 22.14 -2.19 19.42
C HIS A 83 21.23 -2.70 18.29
N ARG A 84 21.59 -3.84 17.67
CA ARG A 84 20.82 -4.41 16.54
C ARG A 84 19.41 -4.79 16.94
N TYR A 85 19.24 -5.40 18.11
CA TYR A 85 17.93 -5.78 18.63
C TYR A 85 17.03 -4.57 18.88
N LEU A 86 17.55 -3.56 19.62
CA LEU A 86 16.79 -2.35 19.93
C LEU A 86 16.38 -1.60 18.66
N MET A 87 17.29 -1.49 17.71
CA MET A 87 16.97 -0.81 16.45
C MET A 87 15.98 -1.57 15.60
N GLY A 88 16.10 -2.88 15.54
CA GLY A 88 15.11 -3.74 14.89
C GLY A 88 13.72 -3.57 15.51
N TYR A 89 13.65 -3.57 16.85
CA TYR A 89 12.41 -3.35 17.60
C TYR A 89 11.80 -1.97 17.32
N ILE A 90 12.59 -0.89 17.45
CA ILE A 90 12.12 0.48 17.17
C ILE A 90 11.59 0.59 15.75
N GLY A 91 12.30 0.02 14.78
CA GLY A 91 11.88 0.05 13.39
C GLY A 91 10.55 -0.63 13.15
N GLN A 92 10.33 -1.81 13.73
CA GLN A 92 9.06 -2.52 13.59
C GLN A 92 7.91 -1.78 14.31
N ALA A 93 8.19 -1.18 15.47
CA ALA A 93 7.20 -0.41 16.21
C ALA A 93 6.76 0.85 15.43
N VAL A 94 7.70 1.61 14.88
CA VAL A 94 7.40 2.78 14.02
C VAL A 94 6.59 2.39 12.79
N ILE A 95 6.92 1.24 12.16
CA ILE A 95 6.14 0.73 11.01
C ILE A 95 4.71 0.40 11.42
N MET A 96 4.54 -0.28 12.53
CA MET A 96 3.22 -0.61 13.07
C MET A 96 2.39 0.67 13.26
N ASP A 97 2.99 1.70 13.87
CA ASP A 97 2.32 2.99 14.10
C ASP A 97 1.93 3.67 12.78
N ILE A 98 2.85 3.75 11.82
CA ILE A 98 2.57 4.36 10.51
C ILE A 98 1.48 3.58 9.76
N ARG A 99 1.51 2.24 9.78
CA ARG A 99 0.48 1.41 9.15
C ARG A 99 -0.89 1.63 9.78
N ASN A 100 -0.96 1.69 11.10
CA ASN A 100 -2.21 1.92 11.81
C ASN A 100 -2.80 3.29 11.47
N VAL A 101 -1.98 4.34 11.50
CA VAL A 101 -2.40 5.70 11.13
C VAL A 101 -2.86 5.77 9.68
N LEU A 102 -2.09 5.16 8.76
CA LEU A 102 -2.42 5.16 7.33
C LEU A 102 -3.69 4.36 7.05
N TYR A 103 -3.85 3.18 7.67
CA TYR A 103 -5.04 2.36 7.51
C TYR A 103 -6.28 3.06 8.05
N HIS A 104 -6.19 3.68 9.23
CA HIS A 104 -7.28 4.49 9.79
C HIS A 104 -7.66 5.64 8.83
N HIS A 105 -6.67 6.36 8.31
CA HIS A 105 -6.90 7.46 7.38
C HIS A 105 -7.59 6.99 6.08
N LEU A 106 -7.16 5.85 5.53
CA LEU A 106 -7.82 5.24 4.37
C LEU A 106 -9.30 4.94 4.63
N GLN A 107 -9.71 4.54 5.85
CA GLN A 107 -11.12 4.29 6.15
C GLN A 107 -11.98 5.57 6.16
N VAL A 108 -11.36 6.73 6.31
CA VAL A 108 -12.04 8.04 6.36
C VAL A 108 -12.08 8.73 4.99
N LEU A 109 -11.19 8.34 4.05
CA LEU A 109 -11.14 8.94 2.71
C LEU A 109 -12.43 8.68 1.92
N SER A 110 -12.80 9.66 1.08
CA SER A 110 -13.98 9.59 0.21
C SER A 110 -13.81 8.54 -0.90
N ILE A 111 -14.91 8.03 -1.43
CA ILE A 111 -14.93 7.04 -2.52
C ILE A 111 -14.21 7.57 -3.76
N SER A 112 -14.30 8.87 -4.05
CA SER A 112 -13.58 9.53 -5.14
C SER A 112 -12.06 9.25 -5.14
N TYR A 113 -11.45 9.14 -3.97
CA TYR A 113 -10.03 8.78 -3.85
C TYR A 113 -9.73 7.40 -4.43
N TYR A 114 -10.63 6.43 -4.22
CA TYR A 114 -10.48 5.05 -4.68
C TYR A 114 -10.81 4.88 -6.17
N ASP A 115 -11.75 5.66 -6.68
CA ASP A 115 -12.16 5.60 -8.10
C ASP A 115 -11.06 6.11 -9.04
N HIS A 116 -10.29 7.10 -8.59
CA HIS A 116 -9.20 7.67 -9.38
C HIS A 116 -7.85 6.95 -9.23
N ARG A 117 -7.75 5.94 -8.35
CA ARG A 117 -6.48 5.25 -8.06
C ARG A 117 -6.60 3.73 -8.18
N ARG A 118 -5.55 3.10 -8.68
CA ARG A 118 -5.50 1.65 -8.77
C ARG A 118 -5.28 1.05 -7.38
N THR A 119 -6.04 0.03 -7.02
CA THR A 119 -5.88 -0.71 -5.75
C THR A 119 -4.45 -1.19 -5.53
N GLY A 120 -3.76 -1.61 -6.61
CA GLY A 120 -2.36 -2.04 -6.55
C GLY A 120 -1.39 -0.95 -6.10
N ASP A 121 -1.62 0.31 -6.48
CA ASP A 121 -0.79 1.45 -6.06
C ASP A 121 -0.97 1.72 -4.56
N ILE A 122 -2.21 1.68 -4.06
CA ILE A 122 -2.53 1.84 -2.64
C ILE A 122 -1.88 0.72 -1.83
N MET A 123 -1.99 -0.53 -2.28
CA MET A 123 -1.35 -1.69 -1.63
C MET A 123 0.17 -1.58 -1.62
N SER A 124 0.78 -1.13 -2.73
CA SER A 124 2.23 -0.89 -2.80
C SER A 124 2.69 0.19 -1.81
N ASN A 125 1.91 1.25 -1.64
CA ASN A 125 2.21 2.30 -0.65
C ASN A 125 2.15 1.77 0.78
N LEU A 126 1.16 0.91 1.11
CA LEU A 126 0.99 0.28 2.42
C LEU A 126 2.05 -0.78 2.75
N THR A 127 2.67 -1.39 1.74
CA THR A 127 3.63 -2.48 1.91
C THR A 127 5.06 -2.04 1.59
N ASN A 128 5.34 -1.77 0.32
CA ASN A 128 6.70 -1.51 -0.17
C ASN A 128 7.25 -0.16 0.28
N ASP A 129 6.44 0.90 0.21
CA ASP A 129 6.89 2.24 0.61
C ASP A 129 7.14 2.32 2.11
N ILE A 130 6.27 1.73 2.92
CA ILE A 130 6.48 1.67 4.38
C ILE A 130 7.72 0.82 4.72
N ALA A 131 7.98 -0.29 4.02
CA ALA A 131 9.20 -1.08 4.21
C ALA A 131 10.47 -0.28 3.85
N ALA A 132 10.40 0.55 2.79
CA ALA A 132 11.49 1.46 2.44
C ALA A 132 11.75 2.51 3.53
N LEU A 133 10.69 3.02 4.18
CA LEU A 133 10.83 3.94 5.33
C LEU A 133 11.54 3.28 6.51
N GLN A 134 11.23 2.01 6.81
CA GLN A 134 11.91 1.25 7.84
C GLN A 134 13.42 1.21 7.61
N THR A 135 13.82 0.82 6.39
CA THR A 135 15.22 0.69 6.04
C THR A 135 15.97 2.01 6.26
N ALA A 136 15.37 3.14 5.85
CA ALA A 136 15.97 4.46 6.03
C ALA A 136 16.17 4.83 7.50
N ILE A 137 15.14 4.60 8.32
CA ILE A 137 15.16 4.99 9.75
C ILE A 137 16.12 4.11 10.54
N VAL A 138 16.01 2.79 10.35
CA VAL A 138 16.64 1.78 11.23
C VAL A 138 18.05 1.43 10.79
N VAL A 139 18.24 1.28 9.46
CA VAL A 139 19.51 0.79 8.92
C VAL A 139 20.37 1.96 8.47
N ASP A 140 19.84 2.83 7.60
CA ASP A 140 20.68 3.79 6.89
C ASP A 140 21.09 4.98 7.76
N PHE A 141 20.16 5.58 8.53
CA PHE A 141 20.50 6.74 9.37
C PHE A 141 21.52 6.39 10.44
N ILE A 142 21.38 5.23 11.05
CA ILE A 142 22.27 4.79 12.13
C ILE A 142 23.60 4.33 11.57
N SER A 143 23.57 3.57 10.46
CA SER A 143 24.81 3.22 9.76
C SER A 143 25.57 4.47 9.36
N LEU A 144 24.89 5.52 8.90
CA LEU A 144 25.52 6.80 8.59
C LEU A 144 26.28 7.38 9.80
N VAL A 145 25.62 7.42 10.97
CA VAL A 145 26.25 7.95 12.20
C VAL A 145 27.39 7.04 12.65
N GLN A 146 27.19 5.72 12.71
CA GLN A 146 28.19 4.76 13.17
C GLN A 146 29.41 4.75 12.24
N GLU A 147 29.22 4.63 10.95
CA GLU A 147 30.31 4.55 9.99
C GLU A 147 31.05 5.89 9.87
N SER A 148 30.33 7.02 10.03
CA SER A 148 30.99 8.33 10.11
C SER A 148 31.87 8.47 11.37
N ALA A 149 31.40 7.95 12.51
CA ALA A 149 32.19 7.96 13.74
C ALA A 149 33.45 7.08 13.60
N ILE A 150 33.33 5.88 13.00
CA ILE A 150 34.46 4.99 12.72
C ILE A 150 35.43 5.66 11.74
N PHE A 151 34.94 6.29 10.69
CA PHE A 151 35.75 6.99 9.69
C PHE A 151 36.53 8.12 10.30
N ILE A 152 35.88 9.01 11.06
CA ILE A 152 36.52 10.16 11.72
C ILE A 152 37.53 9.69 12.74
N GLY A 153 37.18 8.69 13.57
CA GLY A 153 38.07 8.14 14.57
C GLY A 153 39.29 7.45 13.98
N SER A 154 39.12 6.62 12.94
CA SER A 154 40.24 5.97 12.25
C SER A 154 41.14 6.98 11.56
N PHE A 155 40.57 8.00 10.92
CA PHE A 155 41.31 9.06 10.26
C PHE A 155 42.12 9.91 11.25
N ALA A 156 41.52 10.26 12.40
CA ALA A 156 42.21 10.97 13.47
C ALA A 156 43.35 10.13 14.04
N SER A 157 43.14 8.83 14.27
CA SER A 157 44.18 7.91 14.73
C SER A 157 45.35 7.80 13.76
N MET A 158 45.08 7.75 12.44
CA MET A 158 46.11 7.75 11.39
C MET A 158 46.96 9.04 11.42
N ILE A 159 46.31 10.20 11.55
CA ILE A 159 47.04 11.50 11.66
C ILE A 159 47.91 11.53 12.89
N TYR A 160 47.39 11.02 14.02
CA TYR A 160 48.13 10.98 15.29
C TYR A 160 49.35 10.07 15.20
N LEU A 161 49.22 8.87 14.63
CA LEU A 161 50.30 7.90 14.47
C LEU A 161 51.37 8.42 13.51
N GLN A 162 51.02 8.86 12.31
CA GLN A 162 51.98 9.38 11.34
C GLN A 162 51.26 10.22 10.24
N TRP A 163 51.29 11.55 10.40
CA TRP A 163 50.59 12.47 9.52
C TRP A 163 51.10 12.45 8.05
N LYS A 164 52.43 12.22 7.85
CA LYS A 164 53.04 12.16 6.51
C LYS A 164 52.53 10.96 5.73
N LEU A 165 52.43 9.79 6.37
CA LEU A 165 51.79 8.58 5.78
C LEU A 165 50.31 8.80 5.47
N THR A 166 49.58 9.51 6.31
CA THR A 166 48.17 9.84 6.07
C THR A 166 48.01 10.71 4.85
N VAL A 167 48.87 11.70 4.62
CA VAL A 167 48.89 12.52 3.42
C VAL A 167 49.17 11.67 2.16
N LEU A 168 50.11 10.72 2.25
CA LEU A 168 50.41 9.78 1.15
C LEU A 168 49.18 8.96 0.78
N CYS A 169 48.41 8.45 1.78
CA CYS A 169 47.16 7.74 1.55
C CYS A 169 46.11 8.64 0.91
N LEU A 170 46.01 9.91 1.30
CA LEU A 170 45.05 10.86 0.72
C LEU A 170 45.29 11.14 -0.77
N ILE A 171 46.51 10.99 -1.29
CA ILE A 171 46.82 11.14 -2.71
C ILE A 171 46.15 10.04 -3.53
N ILE A 172 45.94 8.86 -2.96
CA ILE A 172 45.32 7.71 -3.67
C ILE A 172 43.78 7.82 -3.69
N VAL A 173 43.17 8.48 -2.72
CA VAL A 173 41.71 8.63 -2.60
C VAL A 173 41.05 9.25 -3.85
N PRO A 174 41.57 10.34 -4.45
CA PRO A 174 41.02 10.89 -5.70
C PRO A 174 41.06 9.91 -6.86
N LEU A 175 42.12 9.10 -6.97
CA LEU A 175 42.27 8.11 -8.04
C LEU A 175 41.22 6.99 -7.91
N VAL A 176 41.04 6.45 -6.70
CA VAL A 176 39.98 5.46 -6.38
C VAL A 176 38.60 6.06 -6.63
N SER A 177 38.37 7.29 -6.21
CA SER A 177 37.11 8.01 -6.42
C SER A 177 36.78 8.20 -7.90
N TYR A 178 37.81 8.49 -8.72
CA TYR A 178 37.65 8.61 -10.16
C TYR A 178 37.23 7.26 -10.81
N VAL A 179 37.89 6.16 -10.43
CA VAL A 179 37.54 4.81 -10.90
C VAL A 179 36.11 4.45 -10.52
N ILE A 180 35.73 4.64 -9.26
CA ILE A 180 34.36 4.38 -8.77
C ILE A 180 33.35 5.24 -9.54
N LYS A 181 33.61 6.51 -9.77
CA LYS A 181 32.71 7.41 -10.51
C LYS A 181 32.59 7.02 -11.98
N PHE A 182 33.67 6.59 -12.60
CA PHE A 182 33.69 6.16 -14.02
C PHE A 182 32.85 4.89 -14.21
N PHE A 183 33.14 3.85 -13.44
CA PHE A 183 32.38 2.59 -13.51
C PHE A 183 30.96 2.74 -12.95
N GLY A 184 30.75 3.51 -11.90
CA GLY A 184 29.46 3.75 -11.28
C GLY A 184 28.44 4.36 -12.24
N ARG A 185 28.85 5.30 -13.10
CA ARG A 185 27.98 5.84 -14.16
C ARG A 185 27.54 4.77 -15.16
N LYS A 186 28.47 3.93 -15.61
CA LYS A 186 28.16 2.82 -16.53
C LYS A 186 27.22 1.81 -15.87
N LEU A 187 27.50 1.45 -14.63
CA LEU A 187 26.70 0.49 -13.86
C LEU A 187 25.28 1.02 -13.61
N HIS A 188 25.13 2.31 -13.30
CA HIS A 188 23.83 2.95 -13.13
C HIS A 188 22.99 2.88 -14.41
N THR A 189 23.60 3.18 -15.57
CA THR A 189 22.92 3.10 -16.87
C THR A 189 22.52 1.66 -17.21
N SER A 190 23.41 0.70 -17.01
CA SER A 190 23.11 -0.73 -17.25
C SER A 190 22.09 -1.28 -16.26
N GLY A 191 22.13 -0.86 -14.99
CA GLY A 191 21.15 -1.23 -13.98
C GLY A 191 19.74 -0.76 -14.35
N ARG A 192 19.62 0.45 -14.92
CA ARG A 192 18.33 0.93 -15.44
C ARG A 192 17.79 0.04 -16.57
N VAL A 193 18.63 -0.34 -17.54
CA VAL A 193 18.23 -1.23 -18.64
C VAL A 193 17.81 -2.61 -18.12
N VAL A 194 18.50 -3.15 -17.09
CA VAL A 194 18.10 -4.40 -16.43
C VAL A 194 16.72 -4.28 -15.81
N GLN A 195 16.41 -3.17 -15.14
CA GLN A 195 15.08 -2.94 -14.54
C GLN A 195 13.98 -2.82 -15.60
N GLU A 196 14.26 -2.13 -16.72
CA GLU A 196 13.34 -2.03 -17.86
C GLU A 196 13.03 -3.41 -18.44
N CYS A 197 14.07 -4.22 -18.72
CA CYS A 197 13.89 -5.59 -19.22
C CYS A 197 13.16 -6.51 -18.23
N LEU A 198 13.37 -6.35 -16.91
CA LEU A 198 12.68 -7.13 -15.89
C LEU A 198 11.19 -6.73 -15.81
N ALA A 199 10.88 -5.45 -15.99
CA ALA A 199 9.51 -4.97 -16.08
C ALA A 199 8.78 -5.59 -17.28
N ASP A 200 9.45 -5.68 -18.46
CA ASP A 200 8.89 -6.33 -19.65
C ASP A 200 8.60 -7.82 -19.40
N VAL A 201 9.51 -8.54 -18.74
CA VAL A 201 9.30 -9.95 -18.34
C VAL A 201 8.09 -10.07 -17.43
N THR A 202 7.99 -9.21 -16.41
CA THR A 202 6.88 -9.23 -15.43
C THR A 202 5.55 -8.91 -16.10
N SER A 203 5.52 -7.91 -16.97
CA SER A 203 4.31 -7.51 -17.71
C SER A 203 3.82 -8.64 -18.60
N MET A 204 4.72 -9.30 -19.32
CA MET A 204 4.36 -10.43 -20.17
C MET A 204 3.84 -11.63 -19.37
N LEU A 205 4.48 -11.96 -18.25
CA LEU A 205 4.00 -13.02 -17.36
C LEU A 205 2.60 -12.71 -16.83
N GLN A 206 2.36 -11.48 -16.40
CA GLN A 206 1.05 -11.04 -15.93
C GLN A 206 -0.01 -11.17 -17.03
N GLU A 207 0.27 -10.70 -18.26
CA GLU A 207 -0.61 -10.81 -19.42
C GLU A 207 -0.95 -12.28 -19.72
N THR A 208 0.08 -13.14 -19.80
CA THR A 208 -0.10 -14.56 -20.19
C THR A 208 -0.82 -15.35 -19.10
N ILE A 209 -0.53 -15.09 -17.80
CA ILE A 209 -1.18 -15.79 -16.68
C ILE A 209 -2.65 -15.35 -16.57
N GLN A 210 -2.94 -14.06 -16.68
CA GLN A 210 -4.32 -13.56 -16.67
C GLN A 210 -5.11 -14.09 -17.88
N GLY A 211 -4.45 -14.16 -19.05
CA GLY A 211 -5.03 -14.68 -20.30
C GLY A 211 -4.89 -16.20 -20.51
N VAL A 212 -4.51 -16.99 -19.49
CA VAL A 212 -4.17 -18.42 -19.66
C VAL A 212 -5.29 -19.25 -20.30
N ARG A 213 -6.55 -18.92 -20.00
CA ARG A 213 -7.72 -19.57 -20.63
C ARG A 213 -7.76 -19.31 -22.14
N ILE A 214 -7.45 -18.09 -22.58
CA ILE A 214 -7.38 -17.70 -23.99
C ILE A 214 -6.23 -18.44 -24.66
N VAL A 215 -5.02 -18.40 -24.06
CA VAL A 215 -3.85 -19.11 -24.59
C VAL A 215 -4.13 -20.60 -24.79
N ARG A 216 -4.81 -21.22 -23.84
CA ARG A 216 -5.17 -22.65 -23.91
C ARG A 216 -6.28 -22.91 -24.93
N SER A 217 -7.34 -22.10 -24.97
CA SER A 217 -8.46 -22.28 -25.91
C SER A 217 -8.03 -22.15 -27.36
N PHE A 218 -7.09 -21.25 -27.65
CA PHE A 218 -6.53 -21.07 -29.01
C PHE A 218 -5.31 -21.96 -29.28
N ASN A 219 -4.91 -22.83 -28.33
CA ASN A 219 -3.74 -23.70 -28.45
C ASN A 219 -2.44 -22.96 -28.86
N ARG A 220 -2.19 -21.81 -28.24
CA ARG A 220 -1.07 -20.91 -28.57
C ARG A 220 0.09 -20.97 -27.55
N GLY A 221 0.20 -22.03 -26.74
CA GLY A 221 1.27 -22.19 -25.75
C GLY A 221 2.68 -22.01 -26.34
N SER A 222 2.99 -22.72 -27.44
CA SER A 222 4.31 -22.63 -28.09
C SER A 222 4.61 -21.25 -28.72
N TYR A 223 3.59 -20.48 -29.09
CA TYR A 223 3.76 -19.09 -29.51
C TYR A 223 4.17 -18.20 -28.36
N GLU A 224 3.49 -18.31 -27.21
CA GLU A 224 3.80 -17.54 -26.00
C GLU A 224 5.16 -17.96 -25.42
N GLU A 225 5.56 -19.23 -25.48
CA GLU A 225 6.91 -19.69 -25.10
C GLU A 225 8.01 -18.97 -25.91
N LYS A 226 7.88 -18.89 -27.22
CA LYS A 226 8.84 -18.20 -28.08
C LYS A 226 8.88 -16.70 -27.80
N ARG A 227 7.70 -16.09 -27.54
CA ARG A 227 7.59 -14.68 -27.18
C ARG A 227 8.30 -14.41 -25.85
N PHE A 228 8.08 -15.27 -24.86
CA PHE A 228 8.74 -15.20 -23.55
C PHE A 228 10.26 -15.40 -23.68
N GLU A 229 10.71 -16.41 -24.43
CA GLU A 229 12.15 -16.68 -24.64
C GLU A 229 12.87 -15.45 -25.19
N LYS A 230 12.26 -14.74 -26.16
CA LYS A 230 12.84 -13.52 -26.75
C LYS A 230 13.04 -12.43 -25.69
N ILE A 231 12.01 -12.16 -24.87
CA ILE A 231 12.08 -11.13 -23.82
C ILE A 231 13.05 -11.55 -22.72
N ASN A 232 13.01 -12.82 -22.29
CA ASN A 232 13.90 -13.37 -21.27
C ASN A 232 15.38 -13.32 -21.73
N ARG A 233 15.66 -13.60 -23.00
CA ARG A 233 17.01 -13.48 -23.59
C ARG A 233 17.50 -12.03 -23.62
N SER A 234 16.62 -11.06 -23.84
CA SER A 234 16.94 -9.63 -23.73
C SER A 234 17.33 -9.27 -22.28
N SER A 235 16.54 -9.71 -21.31
CA SER A 235 16.82 -9.52 -19.88
C SER A 235 18.14 -10.17 -19.47
N PHE A 236 18.41 -11.40 -19.92
CA PHE A 236 19.69 -12.08 -19.71
C PHE A 236 20.86 -11.26 -20.26
N SER A 237 20.76 -10.77 -21.51
CA SER A 237 21.83 -10.00 -22.14
C SER A 237 22.14 -8.69 -21.40
N ALA A 238 21.07 -7.99 -20.95
CA ALA A 238 21.18 -6.77 -20.15
C ALA A 238 21.87 -7.05 -18.81
N THR A 239 21.45 -8.13 -18.13
CA THR A 239 22.01 -8.55 -16.84
C THR A 239 23.48 -8.95 -16.97
N VAL A 240 23.84 -9.76 -17.98
CA VAL A 240 25.25 -10.15 -18.23
C VAL A 240 26.13 -8.93 -18.51
N ARG A 241 25.62 -7.95 -19.28
CA ARG A 241 26.35 -6.68 -19.51
C ARG A 241 26.60 -5.92 -18.19
N SER A 242 25.59 -5.85 -17.31
CA SER A 242 25.72 -5.22 -16.00
C SER A 242 26.72 -5.96 -15.12
N ILE A 243 26.64 -7.29 -15.05
CA ILE A 243 27.60 -8.15 -14.31
C ILE A 243 29.02 -7.93 -14.83
N ARG A 244 29.22 -7.92 -16.15
CA ARG A 244 30.54 -7.67 -16.74
C ARG A 244 31.15 -6.34 -16.31
N GLN A 245 30.35 -5.27 -16.26
CA GLN A 245 30.82 -3.96 -15.81
C GLN A 245 31.16 -3.95 -14.32
N GLN A 246 30.34 -4.59 -13.50
CA GLN A 246 30.60 -4.74 -12.06
C GLN A 246 31.87 -5.56 -11.81
N SER A 247 32.02 -6.69 -12.52
CA SER A 247 33.18 -7.57 -12.40
C SER A 247 34.50 -6.92 -12.87
N GLN A 248 34.43 -5.92 -13.74
CA GLN A 248 35.61 -5.14 -14.12
C GLN A 248 36.00 -4.12 -13.04
N MET A 249 35.00 -3.52 -12.34
CA MET A 249 35.26 -2.47 -11.33
C MET A 249 36.07 -2.99 -10.15
N THR A 250 35.69 -4.15 -9.61
CA THR A 250 36.29 -4.72 -8.38
C THR A 250 37.80 -4.92 -8.49
N PRO A 251 38.36 -5.59 -9.51
CA PRO A 251 39.82 -5.76 -9.65
C PRO A 251 40.58 -4.46 -9.78
N PHE A 252 40.03 -3.45 -10.47
CA PHE A 252 40.66 -2.12 -10.55
C PHE A 252 40.76 -1.46 -9.18
N VAL A 253 39.69 -1.52 -8.37
CA VAL A 253 39.71 -0.96 -7.02
C VAL A 253 40.68 -1.74 -6.13
N GLU A 254 40.70 -3.07 -6.20
CA GLU A 254 41.62 -3.93 -5.45
C GLU A 254 43.09 -3.67 -5.80
N PHE A 255 43.38 -3.49 -7.09
CA PHE A 255 44.73 -3.17 -7.53
C PHE A 255 45.21 -1.82 -7.01
N LEU A 256 44.33 -0.80 -7.02
CA LEU A 256 44.65 0.50 -6.42
C LEU A 256 44.84 0.41 -4.89
N ALA A 257 44.05 -0.41 -4.24
CA ALA A 257 44.21 -0.67 -2.81
C ALA A 257 45.55 -1.37 -2.52
N ALA A 258 45.96 -2.34 -3.36
CA ALA A 258 47.27 -2.98 -3.25
C ALA A 258 48.41 -1.98 -3.41
N ILE A 259 48.31 -1.06 -4.38
CA ILE A 259 49.30 0.04 -4.56
C ILE A 259 49.38 0.89 -3.25
N ALA A 260 48.21 1.22 -2.66
CA ALA A 260 48.18 1.97 -1.40
C ALA A 260 48.89 1.22 -0.28
N VAL A 261 48.60 -0.08 -0.12
CA VAL A 261 49.24 -0.92 0.92
C VAL A 261 50.74 -1.01 0.69
N CYS A 262 51.21 -1.21 -0.56
CA CYS A 262 52.62 -1.24 -0.91
C CYS A 262 53.31 0.10 -0.57
N ALA A 263 52.67 1.23 -0.88
CA ALA A 263 53.20 2.56 -0.55
C ALA A 263 53.31 2.80 0.95
N ILE A 264 52.29 2.33 1.73
CA ILE A 264 52.35 2.40 3.19
C ILE A 264 53.46 1.54 3.75
N ILE A 265 53.64 0.30 3.26
CA ILE A 265 54.69 -0.61 3.72
C ILE A 265 56.08 -0.05 3.36
N TRP A 266 56.22 0.49 2.14
CA TRP A 266 57.51 1.07 1.69
C TRP A 266 57.90 2.28 2.56
N TYR A 267 57.04 3.31 2.62
CA TYR A 267 57.36 4.54 3.36
C TYR A 267 57.39 4.30 4.87
N GLY A 268 56.40 3.53 5.39
CA GLY A 268 56.33 3.17 6.79
C GLY A 268 57.48 2.27 7.22
N GLY A 269 57.90 1.30 6.38
CA GLY A 269 59.06 0.44 6.62
C GLY A 269 60.35 1.23 6.70
N VAL A 270 60.59 2.18 5.78
CA VAL A 270 61.73 3.10 5.86
C VAL A 270 61.68 3.90 7.18
N SER A 271 60.49 4.43 7.54
CA SER A 271 60.32 5.18 8.80
C SER A 271 60.59 4.34 10.04
N VAL A 272 60.32 3.03 9.99
CA VAL A 272 60.67 2.10 11.11
C VAL A 272 62.18 1.85 11.15
N ILE A 273 62.83 1.64 9.99
CA ILE A 273 64.29 1.46 9.93
C ILE A 273 65.01 2.71 10.44
N ASP A 274 64.51 3.90 10.10
CA ASP A 274 65.07 5.19 10.55
C ASP A 274 64.74 5.52 11.99
N GLY A 275 63.98 4.67 12.70
CA GLY A 275 63.58 4.87 14.11
C GLY A 275 62.58 6.00 14.36
N VAL A 276 61.90 6.47 13.30
CA VAL A 276 60.88 7.54 13.39
C VAL A 276 59.50 6.97 13.78
N MET A 277 59.30 5.67 13.60
CA MET A 277 58.04 4.94 13.83
C MET A 277 58.34 3.56 14.38
N THR A 278 57.44 3.01 15.25
CA THR A 278 57.58 1.63 15.72
C THR A 278 56.91 0.63 14.77
N THR A 279 57.30 -0.65 14.88
CA THR A 279 56.68 -1.72 14.10
C THR A 279 55.17 -1.86 14.41
N GLY A 280 54.78 -1.70 15.68
CA GLY A 280 53.40 -1.72 16.11
C GLY A 280 52.59 -0.55 15.54
N GLU A 281 53.20 0.65 15.48
CA GLU A 281 52.56 1.82 14.85
C GLU A 281 52.26 1.60 13.37
N LEU A 282 53.20 1.01 12.64
CA LEU A 282 53.00 0.69 11.21
C LEU A 282 51.84 -0.31 11.01
N ILE A 283 51.76 -1.35 11.84
CA ILE A 283 50.71 -2.35 11.75
C ILE A 283 49.36 -1.74 12.14
N ALA A 284 49.29 -0.96 13.22
CA ALA A 284 48.08 -0.24 13.61
C ALA A 284 47.60 0.72 12.50
N PHE A 285 48.53 1.44 11.87
CA PHE A 285 48.25 2.32 10.74
C PHE A 285 47.64 1.57 9.55
N LEU A 286 48.20 0.40 9.19
CA LEU A 286 47.67 -0.46 8.13
C LEU A 286 46.25 -0.92 8.45
N ILE A 287 45.96 -1.32 9.69
CA ILE A 287 44.62 -1.75 10.10
C ILE A 287 43.62 -0.58 9.99
N TYR A 288 44.02 0.64 10.45
CA TYR A 288 43.16 1.82 10.28
C TYR A 288 42.93 2.19 8.82
N ALA A 289 43.98 2.10 7.99
CA ALA A 289 43.84 2.39 6.55
C ALA A 289 42.88 1.42 5.86
N ILE A 290 42.94 0.13 6.17
CA ILE A 290 42.02 -0.89 5.65
C ILE A 290 40.60 -0.62 6.18
N ASN A 291 40.45 -0.26 7.45
CA ASN A 291 39.16 0.04 8.05
C ASN A 291 38.48 1.31 7.49
N LEU A 292 39.16 2.19 6.77
CA LEU A 292 38.55 3.35 6.13
C LEU A 292 37.72 2.98 4.88
N ALA A 293 38.02 1.86 4.24
CA ALA A 293 37.34 1.48 2.99
C ALA A 293 35.85 1.13 3.18
N ASN A 294 35.53 0.36 4.21
CA ASN A 294 34.16 -0.09 4.50
C ASN A 294 33.21 1.05 4.90
N PRO A 295 33.56 1.93 5.88
CA PRO A 295 32.74 3.10 6.22
C PRO A 295 32.43 3.99 5.02
N THR A 296 33.42 4.27 4.17
CA THR A 296 33.24 5.11 2.98
C THR A 296 32.17 4.54 2.05
N ARG A 297 32.20 3.23 1.79
CA ARG A 297 31.21 2.56 0.94
C ARG A 297 29.84 2.58 1.59
N ARG A 298 29.74 2.23 2.87
CA ARG A 298 28.45 2.17 3.59
C ARG A 298 27.78 3.54 3.71
N VAL A 299 28.54 4.60 3.99
CA VAL A 299 28.03 5.98 4.00
C VAL A 299 27.43 6.35 2.65
N ALA A 300 28.13 6.03 1.54
CA ALA A 300 27.61 6.31 0.20
C ALA A 300 26.34 5.51 -0.13
N GLU A 301 26.28 4.24 0.27
CA GLU A 301 25.09 3.38 0.13
C GLU A 301 23.92 3.92 0.96
N SER A 302 24.13 4.26 2.23
CA SER A 302 23.11 4.81 3.12
C SER A 302 22.54 6.13 2.62
N VAL A 303 23.37 7.04 2.11
CA VAL A 303 22.90 8.30 1.49
C VAL A 303 22.00 8.01 0.28
N GLY A 304 22.37 7.04 -0.56
CA GLY A 304 21.56 6.62 -1.70
C GLY A 304 20.20 6.04 -1.28
N ASN A 305 20.19 5.19 -0.27
CA ASN A 305 18.98 4.56 0.26
C ASN A 305 18.06 5.58 0.94
N ILE A 306 18.61 6.50 1.74
CA ILE A 306 17.85 7.59 2.35
C ILE A 306 17.13 8.42 1.28
N GLN A 307 17.78 8.72 0.14
CA GLN A 307 17.13 9.45 -0.94
C GLN A 307 15.95 8.69 -1.56
N LYS A 308 16.06 7.36 -1.75
CA LYS A 308 14.97 6.51 -2.22
C LYS A 308 13.81 6.48 -1.22
N SER A 309 14.14 6.34 0.06
CA SER A 309 13.15 6.27 1.13
C SER A 309 12.43 7.60 1.36
N LEU A 310 13.08 8.74 1.12
CA LEU A 310 12.41 10.05 1.12
C LEU A 310 11.34 10.14 0.03
N ALA A 311 11.56 9.57 -1.15
CA ALA A 311 10.52 9.51 -2.18
C ALA A 311 9.34 8.62 -1.77
N ALA A 312 9.59 7.52 -1.05
CA ALA A 312 8.54 6.70 -0.45
C ALA A 312 7.79 7.45 0.67
N ALA A 313 8.51 8.20 1.52
CA ALA A 313 7.92 9.05 2.54
C ALA A 313 6.97 10.10 1.94
N ASP A 314 7.39 10.76 0.87
CA ASP A 314 6.57 11.75 0.18
C ASP A 314 5.23 11.15 -0.32
N ARG A 315 5.24 9.90 -0.84
CA ARG A 315 4.02 9.20 -1.27
C ARG A 315 3.12 8.82 -0.08
N VAL A 316 3.69 8.25 0.97
CA VAL A 316 2.93 7.89 2.18
C VAL A 316 2.31 9.12 2.84
N PHE A 317 3.08 10.21 2.99
CA PHE A 317 2.56 11.44 3.58
C PHE A 317 1.57 12.16 2.66
N ALA A 318 1.70 12.04 1.33
CA ALA A 318 0.70 12.56 0.40
C ALA A 318 -0.68 11.91 0.61
N ILE A 319 -0.71 10.60 0.95
CA ILE A 319 -1.97 9.94 1.30
C ILE A 319 -2.51 10.49 2.63
N LEU A 320 -1.65 10.63 3.65
CA LEU A 320 -2.05 11.13 4.97
C LEU A 320 -2.47 12.61 4.97
N ASP A 321 -2.02 13.38 3.99
CA ASP A 321 -2.36 14.80 3.83
C ASP A 321 -3.58 15.02 2.92
N GLU A 322 -4.05 13.95 2.24
CA GLU A 322 -5.28 13.97 1.44
C GLU A 322 -6.48 14.24 2.34
N GLN A 323 -7.28 15.24 2.00
CA GLN A 323 -8.48 15.55 2.77
C GLN A 323 -9.67 14.85 2.15
N PRO A 324 -10.52 14.18 2.97
CA PRO A 324 -11.76 13.63 2.46
C PRO A 324 -12.63 14.74 1.84
N GLU A 325 -13.15 14.52 0.63
CA GLU A 325 -14.07 15.47 -0.01
C GLU A 325 -15.40 15.55 0.74
N VAL A 326 -15.86 14.41 1.25
CA VAL A 326 -17.08 14.31 2.06
C VAL A 326 -16.68 14.29 3.53
N GLN A 327 -17.07 15.31 4.27
CA GLN A 327 -16.79 15.46 5.70
C GLN A 327 -18.07 15.88 6.46
N ASP A 328 -18.14 15.49 7.72
CA ASP A 328 -19.18 15.98 8.61
C ASP A 328 -18.95 17.45 8.95
N LYS A 329 -20.03 18.26 8.89
CA LYS A 329 -19.97 19.61 9.38
C LYS A 329 -19.77 19.61 10.91
N PRO A 330 -19.12 20.63 11.49
CA PRO A 330 -18.91 20.70 12.94
C PRO A 330 -20.20 20.64 13.77
N ASP A 331 -21.32 21.04 13.18
CA ASP A 331 -22.67 21.08 13.76
C ASP A 331 -23.60 20.00 13.21
N ALA A 332 -23.05 18.99 12.49
CA ALA A 332 -23.81 17.89 11.92
C ALA A 332 -24.58 17.12 13.00
N LYS A 333 -25.86 16.89 12.74
CA LYS A 333 -26.77 16.20 13.65
C LYS A 333 -26.81 14.70 13.33
N GLN A 334 -27.21 13.89 14.30
CA GLN A 334 -27.55 12.49 13.98
C GLN A 334 -28.88 12.44 13.22
N LEU A 335 -28.89 11.68 12.11
CA LEU A 335 -30.11 11.42 11.36
C LEU A 335 -30.95 10.37 12.07
N ILE A 336 -32.13 10.77 12.53
CA ILE A 336 -33.14 9.86 13.04
C ILE A 336 -34.27 9.83 12.04
N ILE A 337 -34.38 8.74 11.29
CA ILE A 337 -35.44 8.58 10.27
C ILE A 337 -36.77 8.29 11.01
N LYS A 338 -37.78 9.09 10.69
CA LYS A 338 -39.15 8.93 11.21
C LYS A 338 -40.07 8.25 10.20
N LYS A 339 -39.94 8.63 8.94
CA LYS A 339 -40.80 8.16 7.86
C LYS A 339 -40.01 7.58 6.68
N GLY A 340 -38.81 8.08 6.42
CA GLY A 340 -37.98 7.67 5.31
C GLY A 340 -38.36 8.34 3.97
N ARG A 341 -38.92 9.56 4.01
CA ARG A 341 -39.19 10.35 2.81
C ARG A 341 -37.90 10.92 2.26
N VAL A 342 -37.66 10.73 0.96
CA VAL A 342 -36.46 11.22 0.26
C VAL A 342 -36.85 12.24 -0.80
N GLU A 343 -36.22 13.39 -0.80
CA GLU A 343 -36.48 14.48 -1.76
C GLU A 343 -35.14 14.92 -2.40
N ALA A 344 -35.11 14.98 -3.72
CA ALA A 344 -34.07 15.64 -4.50
C ALA A 344 -34.59 16.99 -5.01
N LYS A 345 -33.91 18.07 -4.69
CA LYS A 345 -34.29 19.44 -5.03
C LYS A 345 -33.20 20.08 -5.88
N HIS A 346 -33.46 20.26 -7.18
CA HIS A 346 -32.56 20.88 -8.15
C HIS A 346 -31.14 20.29 -8.12
N VAL A 347 -31.05 18.95 -7.98
CA VAL A 347 -29.78 18.24 -7.81
C VAL A 347 -29.01 18.22 -9.13
N SER A 348 -27.80 18.78 -9.09
CA SER A 348 -26.82 18.64 -10.17
C SER A 348 -25.52 18.06 -9.62
N PHE A 349 -24.85 17.23 -10.43
CA PHE A 349 -23.62 16.57 -10.02
C PHE A 349 -22.67 16.30 -11.20
N SER A 350 -21.38 16.44 -10.94
CA SER A 350 -20.29 16.12 -11.87
C SER A 350 -19.17 15.41 -11.09
N TYR A 351 -18.66 14.30 -11.60
CA TYR A 351 -17.42 13.68 -11.05
C TYR A 351 -16.19 14.55 -11.34
N GLU A 352 -16.16 15.16 -12.51
CA GLU A 352 -15.17 16.16 -12.93
C GLU A 352 -15.87 17.49 -13.24
N LYS A 353 -15.26 18.60 -12.87
CA LYS A 353 -15.89 19.94 -12.94
C LYS A 353 -16.46 20.31 -14.30
N GLU A 354 -15.91 19.76 -15.39
CA GLU A 354 -16.27 20.13 -16.76
C GLU A 354 -17.34 19.21 -17.38
N ASN A 355 -17.65 18.06 -16.75
CA ASN A 355 -18.53 17.03 -17.31
C ASN A 355 -19.76 16.79 -16.41
N PRO A 356 -20.88 17.52 -16.59
CA PRO A 356 -22.08 17.31 -15.80
C PRO A 356 -22.69 15.93 -16.10
N VAL A 357 -22.90 15.14 -15.06
CA VAL A 357 -23.53 13.80 -15.15
C VAL A 357 -25.01 13.86 -14.78
N LEU A 358 -25.36 14.70 -13.80
CA LEU A 358 -26.75 14.95 -13.43
C LEU A 358 -27.03 16.46 -13.50
N VAL A 359 -28.18 16.83 -14.04
CA VAL A 359 -28.56 18.23 -14.27
C VAL A 359 -30.00 18.46 -13.85
N ASP A 360 -30.17 19.25 -12.78
CA ASP A 360 -31.48 19.73 -12.30
C ASP A 360 -32.48 18.61 -12.00
N LEU A 361 -32.06 17.57 -11.28
CA LEU A 361 -32.92 16.48 -10.87
C LEU A 361 -33.88 16.92 -9.76
N ASN A 362 -35.17 16.63 -9.97
CA ASN A 362 -36.23 16.91 -9.02
C ASN A 362 -37.12 15.69 -8.89
N PHE A 363 -37.17 15.06 -7.72
CA PHE A 363 -38.08 13.96 -7.41
C PHE A 363 -38.39 13.88 -5.91
N THR A 364 -39.47 13.19 -5.58
CA THR A 364 -39.86 12.85 -4.23
C THR A 364 -40.20 11.37 -4.15
N ALA A 365 -39.62 10.67 -3.21
CA ALA A 365 -40.01 9.30 -2.82
C ALA A 365 -40.72 9.38 -1.48
N GLU A 366 -41.98 8.99 -1.47
CA GLU A 366 -42.77 8.93 -0.24
C GLU A 366 -42.38 7.70 0.62
N PRO A 367 -42.63 7.72 1.92
CA PRO A 367 -42.26 6.62 2.81
C PRO A 367 -42.82 5.26 2.32
N GLY A 368 -41.94 4.27 2.25
CA GLY A 368 -42.31 2.90 1.83
C GLY A 368 -42.52 2.71 0.35
N GLN A 369 -42.31 3.73 -0.50
CA GLN A 369 -42.42 3.61 -1.95
C GLN A 369 -41.19 2.93 -2.57
N THR A 370 -41.43 2.18 -3.62
CA THR A 370 -40.41 1.65 -4.53
C THR A 370 -40.27 2.55 -5.76
N ILE A 371 -39.08 3.15 -5.90
CA ILE A 371 -38.70 4.02 -7.01
C ILE A 371 -37.81 3.24 -7.98
N ALA A 372 -38.28 3.03 -9.22
CA ALA A 372 -37.45 2.43 -10.26
C ALA A 372 -36.70 3.49 -11.07
N LEU A 373 -35.37 3.37 -11.16
CA LEU A 373 -34.52 4.19 -12.01
C LEU A 373 -34.30 3.49 -13.34
N VAL A 374 -34.84 4.05 -14.42
CA VAL A 374 -34.81 3.48 -15.78
C VAL A 374 -34.15 4.45 -16.75
N GLY A 375 -33.49 3.93 -17.78
CA GLY A 375 -32.84 4.78 -18.80
C GLY A 375 -31.67 4.06 -19.48
N PRO A 376 -31.15 4.60 -20.58
CA PRO A 376 -30.01 4.03 -21.30
C PRO A 376 -28.76 3.98 -20.45
N SER A 377 -27.74 3.21 -20.88
CA SER A 377 -26.44 3.17 -20.23
C SER A 377 -25.83 4.59 -20.22
N GLY A 378 -25.22 4.99 -19.10
CA GLY A 378 -24.64 6.32 -18.93
C GLY A 378 -25.65 7.45 -18.67
N SER A 379 -26.96 7.15 -18.44
CA SER A 379 -27.96 8.18 -18.15
C SER A 379 -27.87 8.79 -16.74
N GLY A 380 -27.06 8.22 -15.82
CA GLY A 380 -26.88 8.74 -14.47
C GLY A 380 -27.55 7.94 -13.35
N LYS A 381 -28.15 6.75 -13.63
CA LYS A 381 -28.84 5.91 -12.61
C LYS A 381 -27.97 5.55 -11.41
N THR A 382 -26.80 4.97 -11.66
CA THR A 382 -25.84 4.60 -10.61
C THR A 382 -25.32 5.83 -9.87
N THR A 383 -25.23 6.99 -10.54
CA THR A 383 -24.83 8.24 -9.90
C THR A 383 -25.88 8.71 -8.88
N VAL A 384 -27.19 8.62 -9.23
CA VAL A 384 -28.27 8.91 -8.26
C VAL A 384 -28.17 7.98 -7.05
N ALA A 385 -27.97 6.67 -7.28
CA ALA A 385 -27.80 5.67 -6.22
C ALA A 385 -26.59 5.97 -5.31
N ASN A 386 -25.48 6.50 -5.86
CA ASN A 386 -24.28 6.84 -5.13
C ASN A 386 -24.39 8.15 -4.31
N LEU A 387 -25.26 9.07 -4.73
CA LEU A 387 -25.50 10.32 -4.02
C LEU A 387 -26.35 10.14 -2.75
N LEU A 388 -27.26 9.18 -2.73
CA LEU A 388 -28.14 8.92 -1.58
C LEU A 388 -27.35 8.56 -0.30
N PRO A 389 -26.36 7.63 -0.31
CA PRO A 389 -25.53 7.34 0.86
C PRO A 389 -24.40 8.37 1.05
N ARG A 390 -24.44 9.48 0.31
CA ARG A 390 -23.46 10.55 0.34
C ARG A 390 -22.03 10.01 0.13
N PHE A 391 -21.85 9.20 -0.95
CA PHE A 391 -20.51 8.82 -1.40
C PHE A 391 -19.80 10.01 -2.04
N TYR A 392 -20.59 10.94 -2.57
CA TYR A 392 -20.20 12.23 -3.13
C TYR A 392 -21.18 13.31 -2.66
N ASP A 393 -20.72 14.53 -2.52
CA ASP A 393 -21.59 15.68 -2.30
C ASP A 393 -22.12 16.24 -3.63
N VAL A 394 -23.38 16.69 -3.67
CA VAL A 394 -23.97 17.31 -4.86
C VAL A 394 -23.27 18.60 -5.23
N SER A 395 -23.11 18.86 -6.54
CA SER A 395 -22.51 20.11 -7.03
C SER A 395 -23.44 21.32 -6.86
N ALA A 396 -24.76 21.10 -6.98
CA ALA A 396 -25.80 22.08 -6.74
C ALA A 396 -27.07 21.40 -6.27
N GLY A 397 -27.97 22.15 -5.61
CA GLY A 397 -29.20 21.61 -5.06
C GLY A 397 -29.00 20.90 -3.72
N ALA A 398 -29.97 20.04 -3.35
CA ALA A 398 -29.95 19.31 -2.09
C ALA A 398 -30.69 17.97 -2.20
N ILE A 399 -30.18 16.95 -1.49
CA ILE A 399 -30.91 15.72 -1.20
C ILE A 399 -31.31 15.77 0.27
N CYS A 400 -32.60 15.61 0.54
CA CYS A 400 -33.15 15.67 1.88
C CYS A 400 -33.80 14.35 2.27
N ILE A 401 -33.61 13.91 3.52
CA ILE A 401 -34.30 12.78 4.13
C ILE A 401 -35.13 13.30 5.29
N ASP A 402 -36.43 13.03 5.27
CA ASP A 402 -37.40 13.57 6.25
C ASP A 402 -37.26 15.09 6.45
N GLY A 403 -36.93 15.84 5.39
CA GLY A 403 -36.78 17.28 5.37
C GLY A 403 -35.39 17.80 5.80
N MET A 404 -34.47 16.93 6.21
CA MET A 404 -33.08 17.29 6.57
C MET A 404 -32.15 17.06 5.36
N ASP A 405 -31.35 18.06 5.02
CA ASP A 405 -30.30 17.89 4.01
C ASP A 405 -29.25 16.88 4.50
N ILE A 406 -28.90 15.90 3.65
CA ILE A 406 -27.90 14.87 3.99
C ILE A 406 -26.53 15.43 4.31
N ARG A 407 -26.24 16.70 3.95
CA ARG A 407 -25.00 17.40 4.29
C ARG A 407 -24.98 17.98 5.71
N ASP A 408 -26.16 18.08 6.35
CA ASP A 408 -26.32 18.62 7.71
C ASP A 408 -26.40 17.53 8.76
N VAL A 409 -26.28 16.26 8.34
CA VAL A 409 -26.26 15.11 9.23
C VAL A 409 -24.90 14.39 9.17
N THR A 410 -24.58 13.62 10.23
CA THR A 410 -23.34 12.84 10.24
C THR A 410 -23.42 11.69 9.22
N VAL A 411 -22.33 11.49 8.47
CA VAL A 411 -22.22 10.42 7.45
C VAL A 411 -22.48 9.04 8.07
N GLY A 412 -22.03 8.83 9.32
CA GLY A 412 -22.27 7.59 10.05
C GLY A 412 -23.75 7.33 10.20
N SER A 413 -24.51 8.27 10.80
CA SER A 413 -25.96 8.10 11.03
C SER A 413 -26.76 8.00 9.73
N LEU A 414 -26.35 8.70 8.68
CA LEU A 414 -26.94 8.57 7.35
C LEU A 414 -26.79 7.14 6.81
N ARG A 415 -25.57 6.62 6.80
CA ARG A 415 -25.25 5.29 6.25
C ARG A 415 -25.78 4.15 7.11
N GLU A 416 -25.96 4.33 8.41
CA GLU A 416 -26.63 3.35 9.26
C GLU A 416 -28.08 3.10 8.81
N ASN A 417 -28.76 4.13 8.34
CA ASN A 417 -30.15 4.07 7.90
C ASN A 417 -30.34 3.69 6.43
N ILE A 418 -29.26 3.52 5.66
CA ILE A 418 -29.31 3.15 4.24
C ILE A 418 -28.70 1.77 4.04
N GLY A 419 -29.43 0.86 3.40
CA GLY A 419 -28.95 -0.44 2.95
C GLY A 419 -28.62 -0.41 1.46
N LEU A 420 -27.49 -1.02 1.08
CA LEU A 420 -27.07 -1.15 -0.32
C LEU A 420 -26.87 -2.61 -0.68
N VAL A 421 -27.53 -3.07 -1.74
CA VAL A 421 -27.28 -4.36 -2.40
C VAL A 421 -26.67 -4.05 -3.77
N PRO A 422 -25.35 -4.19 -3.93
CA PRO A 422 -24.69 -3.84 -5.19
C PRO A 422 -24.89 -4.93 -6.27
N GLN A 423 -24.68 -4.56 -7.53
CA GLN A 423 -24.68 -5.45 -8.67
C GLN A 423 -23.63 -6.56 -8.53
N ASP A 424 -22.37 -6.17 -8.31
CA ASP A 424 -21.29 -7.10 -8.05
C ASP A 424 -21.18 -7.38 -6.54
N THR A 425 -21.73 -8.52 -6.14
CA THR A 425 -21.72 -8.93 -4.73
C THR A 425 -20.32 -9.35 -4.28
N LEU A 426 -19.71 -8.53 -3.44
CA LEU A 426 -18.44 -8.85 -2.80
C LEU A 426 -18.69 -9.47 -1.41
N LEU A 427 -18.13 -10.67 -1.20
CA LEU A 427 -18.05 -11.30 0.11
C LEU A 427 -16.60 -11.25 0.61
N PHE A 428 -16.43 -10.95 1.89
CA PHE A 428 -15.13 -10.99 2.54
C PHE A 428 -14.69 -12.44 2.73
N ASN A 429 -13.41 -12.71 2.64
CA ASN A 429 -12.82 -14.04 2.81
C ASN A 429 -12.88 -14.51 4.28
N THR A 430 -14.09 -14.63 4.78
CA THR A 430 -14.44 -15.06 6.14
C THR A 430 -15.55 -16.12 6.06
N THR A 431 -16.21 -16.43 7.17
CA THR A 431 -17.36 -17.34 7.19
C THR A 431 -18.62 -16.68 6.63
N ILE A 432 -19.64 -17.47 6.27
CA ILE A 432 -20.95 -16.96 5.88
C ILE A 432 -21.56 -16.16 7.05
N LYS A 433 -21.43 -16.66 8.28
CA LYS A 433 -21.89 -15.97 9.49
C LYS A 433 -21.33 -14.56 9.60
N GLU A 434 -20.00 -14.42 9.51
CA GLU A 434 -19.33 -13.12 9.61
C GLU A 434 -19.70 -12.18 8.46
N ASN A 435 -19.93 -12.73 7.25
CA ASN A 435 -20.43 -11.95 6.13
C ASN A 435 -21.84 -11.40 6.34
N VAL A 436 -22.73 -12.15 6.99
CA VAL A 436 -24.08 -11.67 7.32
C VAL A 436 -24.03 -10.71 8.49
N LEU A 437 -23.26 -11.01 9.55
CA LEU A 437 -23.02 -10.15 10.72
C LEU A 437 -22.48 -8.77 10.35
N TYR A 438 -21.83 -8.63 9.17
CA TYR A 438 -21.38 -7.32 8.69
C TYR A 438 -22.51 -6.29 8.54
N GLY A 439 -23.77 -6.73 8.44
CA GLY A 439 -24.96 -5.86 8.47
C GLY A 439 -25.20 -5.25 9.85
N ARG A 440 -25.01 -6.01 10.92
CA ARG A 440 -25.13 -5.59 12.33
C ARG A 440 -24.27 -6.53 13.18
N LEU A 441 -23.15 -6.01 13.71
CA LEU A 441 -22.10 -6.80 14.37
C LEU A 441 -22.52 -7.39 15.72
N ASP A 442 -23.49 -6.79 16.40
CA ASP A 442 -24.02 -7.18 17.71
C ASP A 442 -25.27 -8.07 17.63
N ALA A 443 -25.64 -8.53 16.42
CA ALA A 443 -26.79 -9.40 16.22
C ALA A 443 -26.56 -10.79 16.82
N THR A 444 -27.64 -11.38 17.38
CA THR A 444 -27.61 -12.75 17.89
C THR A 444 -27.62 -13.79 16.76
N ASP A 445 -27.26 -15.02 17.09
CA ASP A 445 -27.29 -16.13 16.12
C ASP A 445 -28.70 -16.38 15.58
N GLU A 446 -29.73 -16.19 16.41
CA GLU A 446 -31.12 -16.32 16.01
C GLU A 446 -31.52 -15.25 14.99
N GLU A 447 -31.09 -14.01 15.20
CA GLU A 447 -31.33 -12.91 14.25
C GLU A 447 -30.60 -13.14 12.92
N VAL A 448 -29.36 -13.65 12.97
CA VAL A 448 -28.59 -14.03 11.78
C VAL A 448 -29.31 -15.11 10.99
N TRP A 449 -29.80 -16.18 11.65
CA TRP A 449 -30.56 -17.24 11.00
C TRP A 449 -31.91 -16.75 10.45
N ALA A 450 -32.59 -15.85 11.17
CA ALA A 450 -33.81 -15.23 10.67
C ALA A 450 -33.58 -14.44 9.37
N ALA A 451 -32.47 -13.65 9.31
CA ALA A 451 -32.10 -12.93 8.10
C ALA A 451 -31.71 -13.86 6.95
N ILE A 452 -30.96 -14.93 7.21
CA ILE A 452 -30.63 -15.98 6.24
C ILE A 452 -31.88 -16.65 5.67
N LYS A 453 -32.85 -16.97 6.53
CA LYS A 453 -34.11 -17.57 6.11
C LYS A 453 -34.94 -16.60 5.27
N ALA A 454 -35.05 -15.35 5.66
CA ALA A 454 -35.76 -14.31 4.92
C ALA A 454 -35.14 -14.07 3.52
N ALA A 455 -33.81 -14.20 3.42
CA ALA A 455 -33.07 -14.14 2.15
C ALA A 455 -33.12 -15.44 1.31
N ASN A 456 -33.93 -16.42 1.69
CA ASN A 456 -34.02 -17.75 1.05
C ASN A 456 -32.64 -18.47 0.94
N ALA A 457 -31.74 -18.24 1.90
CA ALA A 457 -30.39 -18.79 1.88
C ALA A 457 -30.21 -20.04 2.77
N GLU A 458 -31.18 -20.34 3.66
CA GLU A 458 -31.07 -21.40 4.66
C GLU A 458 -30.77 -22.78 4.05
N ASN A 459 -31.47 -23.18 2.99
CA ASN A 459 -31.36 -24.53 2.43
C ASN A 459 -29.92 -24.80 1.93
N PHE A 460 -29.39 -23.96 1.07
CA PHE A 460 -28.04 -24.20 0.55
C PHE A 460 -26.96 -24.09 1.63
N ILE A 461 -27.14 -23.21 2.64
CA ILE A 461 -26.18 -23.10 3.75
C ILE A 461 -26.16 -24.39 4.59
N ARG A 462 -27.31 -24.99 4.84
CA ARG A 462 -27.39 -26.26 5.60
C ARG A 462 -26.79 -27.45 4.83
N GLU A 463 -26.75 -27.40 3.50
CA GLU A 463 -26.13 -28.41 2.65
C GLU A 463 -24.59 -28.30 2.60
N LEU A 464 -24.02 -27.16 3.01
CA LEU A 464 -22.58 -26.99 3.05
C LEU A 464 -21.94 -27.79 4.21
N PRO A 465 -20.72 -28.33 4.02
CA PRO A 465 -20.05 -29.20 5.02
C PRO A 465 -19.92 -28.58 6.42
N HIS A 466 -19.78 -27.25 6.49
CA HIS A 466 -19.64 -26.51 7.75
C HIS A 466 -20.80 -25.55 7.99
N GLY A 467 -21.92 -25.68 7.27
CA GLY A 467 -23.08 -24.82 7.40
C GLY A 467 -22.74 -23.35 7.34
N ILE A 468 -23.21 -22.58 8.31
CA ILE A 468 -22.99 -21.12 8.41
C ILE A 468 -21.52 -20.73 8.65
N ASP A 469 -20.69 -21.64 9.19
CA ASP A 469 -19.28 -21.41 9.46
C ASP A 469 -18.39 -21.73 8.25
N THR A 470 -18.99 -22.04 7.10
CA THR A 470 -18.27 -22.27 5.84
C THR A 470 -17.56 -20.99 5.41
N LYS A 471 -16.23 -21.09 5.14
CA LYS A 471 -15.44 -19.98 4.56
C LYS A 471 -15.76 -19.84 3.09
N VAL A 472 -16.06 -18.62 2.67
CA VAL A 472 -16.52 -18.32 1.30
C VAL A 472 -15.39 -18.18 0.27
N GLY A 473 -14.11 -18.16 0.72
CA GLY A 473 -12.95 -17.93 -0.14
C GLY A 473 -12.84 -16.50 -0.64
N ASP A 474 -11.83 -16.25 -1.48
CA ASP A 474 -11.63 -14.91 -2.05
C ASP A 474 -12.84 -14.48 -2.89
N ARG A 475 -13.41 -13.32 -2.54
CA ARG A 475 -14.61 -12.75 -3.18
C ARG A 475 -15.81 -13.73 -3.27
N GLY A 476 -15.85 -14.77 -2.43
CA GLY A 476 -16.93 -15.74 -2.43
C GLY A 476 -16.88 -16.75 -3.57
N LEU A 477 -15.70 -17.06 -4.12
CA LEU A 477 -15.53 -17.98 -5.26
C LEU A 477 -16.06 -19.41 -5.02
N VAL A 478 -16.22 -19.81 -3.77
CA VAL A 478 -16.78 -21.13 -3.39
C VAL A 478 -18.29 -21.21 -3.68
N LEU A 479 -18.97 -20.05 -3.81
CA LEU A 479 -20.41 -19.94 -3.94
C LEU A 479 -20.82 -19.55 -5.37
N SER A 480 -22.01 -20.01 -5.80
CA SER A 480 -22.61 -19.53 -7.05
C SER A 480 -22.99 -18.04 -6.97
N GLY A 481 -23.23 -17.40 -8.11
CA GLY A 481 -23.68 -16.00 -8.18
C GLY A 481 -24.92 -15.74 -7.34
N GLY A 482 -25.94 -16.56 -7.48
CA GLY A 482 -27.19 -16.46 -6.72
C GLY A 482 -27.03 -16.73 -5.22
N GLN A 483 -26.09 -17.62 -4.83
CA GLN A 483 -25.78 -17.86 -3.41
C GLN A 483 -25.09 -16.65 -2.80
N ARG A 484 -24.10 -16.05 -3.49
CA ARG A 484 -23.45 -14.81 -3.01
C ARG A 484 -24.46 -13.69 -2.81
N GLN A 485 -25.37 -13.54 -3.76
CA GLN A 485 -26.38 -12.48 -3.72
C GLN A 485 -27.36 -12.65 -2.57
N ARG A 486 -27.82 -13.88 -2.30
CA ARG A 486 -28.67 -14.17 -1.14
C ARG A 486 -27.97 -13.85 0.19
N ILE A 487 -26.66 -14.06 0.29
CA ILE A 487 -25.89 -13.64 1.48
C ILE A 487 -25.83 -12.10 1.57
N ALA A 488 -25.67 -11.37 0.47
CA ALA A 488 -25.71 -9.90 0.51
C ALA A 488 -27.11 -9.37 0.87
N ILE A 489 -28.17 -10.03 0.41
CA ILE A 489 -29.54 -9.72 0.80
C ILE A 489 -29.74 -10.00 2.32
N ALA A 490 -29.26 -11.14 2.83
CA ALA A 490 -29.30 -11.45 4.27
C ALA A 490 -28.56 -10.38 5.11
N ARG A 491 -27.40 -9.90 4.63
CA ARG A 491 -26.67 -8.77 5.23
C ARG A 491 -27.52 -7.49 5.29
N ALA A 492 -28.24 -7.17 4.22
CA ALA A 492 -29.13 -6.00 4.15
C ALA A 492 -30.38 -6.17 5.03
N ILE A 493 -30.95 -7.36 5.10
CA ILE A 493 -32.08 -7.69 6.00
C ILE A 493 -31.65 -7.52 7.47
N LEU A 494 -30.50 -8.07 7.84
CA LEU A 494 -29.99 -7.99 9.22
C LEU A 494 -29.71 -6.56 9.66
N LYS A 495 -29.30 -5.70 8.72
CA LYS A 495 -29.10 -4.26 8.94
C LYS A 495 -30.39 -3.52 9.24
N ASP A 496 -31.51 -3.94 8.67
CA ASP A 496 -32.84 -3.36 8.80
C ASP A 496 -32.91 -1.84 8.51
N PRO A 497 -32.48 -1.38 7.32
CA PRO A 497 -32.41 0.03 6.99
C PRO A 497 -33.78 0.58 6.62
N ALA A 498 -34.04 1.88 6.89
CA ALA A 498 -35.25 2.57 6.46
C ALA A 498 -35.28 2.88 4.96
N ILE A 499 -34.10 3.07 4.36
CA ILE A 499 -33.94 3.34 2.92
C ILE A 499 -33.09 2.24 2.32
N LEU A 500 -33.50 1.73 1.16
CA LEU A 500 -32.84 0.65 0.46
C LEU A 500 -32.41 1.08 -0.96
N ILE A 501 -31.21 0.70 -1.36
CA ILE A 501 -30.69 0.92 -2.71
C ILE A 501 -30.32 -0.45 -3.30
N LEU A 502 -30.95 -0.79 -4.41
CA LEU A 502 -30.74 -2.05 -5.13
C LEU A 502 -30.16 -1.75 -6.51
N ASP A 503 -28.94 -2.21 -6.77
CA ASP A 503 -28.29 -2.05 -8.05
C ASP A 503 -28.27 -3.40 -8.80
N GLU A 504 -29.09 -3.54 -9.84
CA GLU A 504 -29.15 -4.67 -10.79
C GLU A 504 -28.87 -6.07 -10.20
N ALA A 505 -29.53 -6.40 -9.14
CA ALA A 505 -29.22 -7.55 -8.31
C ALA A 505 -29.39 -8.95 -8.96
N THR A 506 -29.73 -9.08 -10.26
CA THR A 506 -30.09 -10.40 -10.85
C THR A 506 -29.56 -10.66 -12.28
N SER A 507 -28.78 -9.79 -12.88
CA SER A 507 -28.41 -9.81 -14.31
C SER A 507 -27.57 -11.01 -14.79
N ALA A 508 -26.94 -11.75 -13.86
CA ALA A 508 -26.02 -12.86 -14.17
C ALA A 508 -26.50 -14.22 -13.63
N LEU A 509 -27.80 -14.38 -13.31
CA LEU A 509 -28.33 -15.57 -12.66
C LEU A 509 -29.11 -16.43 -13.65
N ASP A 510 -29.13 -17.75 -13.41
CA ASP A 510 -30.07 -18.67 -14.03
C ASP A 510 -31.52 -18.41 -13.57
N THR A 511 -32.50 -18.77 -14.37
CA THR A 511 -33.92 -18.44 -14.16
C THR A 511 -34.46 -18.93 -12.80
N GLU A 512 -33.99 -20.07 -12.28
CA GLU A 512 -34.45 -20.61 -11.01
C GLU A 512 -33.84 -19.80 -9.82
N SER A 513 -32.53 -19.57 -9.84
CA SER A 513 -31.85 -18.74 -8.85
C SER A 513 -32.38 -17.32 -8.85
N GLU A 514 -32.71 -16.77 -10.01
CA GLU A 514 -33.29 -15.44 -10.16
C GLU A 514 -34.62 -15.31 -9.41
N LYS A 515 -35.55 -16.27 -9.60
CA LYS A 515 -36.85 -16.24 -8.93
C LYS A 515 -36.70 -16.25 -7.39
N ILE A 516 -35.78 -17.07 -6.88
CA ILE A 516 -35.48 -17.16 -5.44
C ILE A 516 -34.91 -15.86 -4.91
N VAL A 517 -33.99 -15.21 -5.65
CA VAL A 517 -33.39 -13.93 -5.30
C VAL A 517 -34.42 -12.80 -5.36
N GLN A 518 -35.29 -12.79 -6.39
CA GLN A 518 -36.34 -11.80 -6.51
C GLN A 518 -37.34 -11.86 -5.35
N ASP A 519 -37.79 -13.05 -4.94
CA ASP A 519 -38.64 -13.24 -3.76
C ASP A 519 -37.97 -12.72 -2.45
N ALA A 520 -36.65 -12.90 -2.33
CA ALA A 520 -35.90 -12.36 -1.20
C ALA A 520 -35.80 -10.82 -1.26
N LEU A 521 -35.63 -10.23 -2.44
CA LEU A 521 -35.62 -8.77 -2.63
C LEU A 521 -37.00 -8.16 -2.36
N ASP A 522 -38.06 -8.78 -2.84
CA ASP A 522 -39.44 -8.32 -2.61
C ASP A 522 -39.75 -8.28 -1.09
N LYS A 523 -39.36 -9.32 -0.35
CA LYS A 523 -39.46 -9.34 1.13
C LYS A 523 -38.62 -8.25 1.78
N LEU A 524 -37.41 -8.00 1.26
CA LEU A 524 -36.53 -6.95 1.79
C LEU A 524 -37.11 -5.55 1.57
N MET A 525 -37.82 -5.30 0.44
CA MET A 525 -38.39 -3.98 0.12
C MET A 525 -39.63 -3.62 0.94
N VAL A 526 -40.35 -4.59 1.49
CA VAL A 526 -41.60 -4.34 2.24
C VAL A 526 -41.39 -3.33 3.38
N GLY A 527 -42.16 -2.24 3.36
CA GLY A 527 -42.17 -1.20 4.38
C GLY A 527 -40.95 -0.26 4.34
N ARG A 528 -40.09 -0.34 3.34
CA ARG A 528 -38.90 0.51 3.17
C ARG A 528 -38.99 1.38 1.92
N THR A 529 -38.46 2.59 2.00
CA THR A 529 -38.30 3.44 0.81
C THR A 529 -37.15 2.88 -0.03
N SER A 530 -37.49 2.33 -1.22
CA SER A 530 -36.54 1.56 -2.02
C SER A 530 -36.24 2.23 -3.36
N PHE A 531 -34.96 2.38 -3.67
CA PHE A 531 -34.47 2.84 -4.97
C PHE A 531 -33.88 1.64 -5.72
N VAL A 532 -34.43 1.33 -6.88
CA VAL A 532 -34.01 0.16 -7.67
C VAL A 532 -33.50 0.61 -9.02
N ILE A 533 -32.21 0.35 -9.31
CA ILE A 533 -31.71 0.48 -10.68
C ILE A 533 -32.23 -0.74 -11.45
N ALA A 534 -33.22 -0.50 -12.28
CA ALA A 534 -33.98 -1.57 -12.90
C ALA A 534 -33.45 -1.89 -14.30
N HIS A 535 -32.99 -3.13 -14.47
CA HIS A 535 -32.70 -3.74 -15.78
C HIS A 535 -33.72 -4.81 -16.16
N ARG A 536 -34.70 -5.09 -15.27
CA ARG A 536 -35.75 -6.11 -15.50
C ARG A 536 -37.14 -5.53 -15.49
N LEU A 537 -37.93 -6.04 -16.42
CA LEU A 537 -39.32 -5.60 -16.67
C LEU A 537 -40.23 -5.82 -15.46
N SER A 538 -40.05 -6.93 -14.71
CA SER A 538 -40.87 -7.25 -13.53
C SER A 538 -40.70 -6.24 -12.41
N THR A 539 -39.49 -5.83 -12.13
CA THR A 539 -39.19 -4.85 -11.09
C THR A 539 -39.72 -3.46 -11.45
N VAL A 540 -39.59 -3.09 -12.75
CA VAL A 540 -40.08 -1.80 -13.22
C VAL A 540 -41.63 -1.75 -13.18
N LYS A 541 -42.29 -2.84 -13.56
CA LYS A 541 -43.77 -2.91 -13.60
C LYS A 541 -44.39 -2.75 -12.21
N ASN A 542 -43.75 -3.29 -11.17
CA ASN A 542 -44.25 -3.30 -9.81
C ASN A 542 -43.84 -2.07 -8.98
N ALA A 543 -43.07 -1.16 -9.57
CA ALA A 543 -42.61 0.06 -8.88
C ALA A 543 -43.77 1.07 -8.70
N ASP A 544 -43.86 1.71 -7.55
CA ASP A 544 -44.86 2.76 -7.26
C ASP A 544 -44.60 4.00 -8.11
N GLN A 545 -43.34 4.28 -8.42
CA GLN A 545 -42.93 5.39 -9.25
C GLN A 545 -41.71 5.00 -10.09
N ILE A 546 -41.71 5.40 -11.34
CA ILE A 546 -40.62 5.20 -12.30
C ILE A 546 -40.04 6.57 -12.63
N LEU A 547 -38.73 6.72 -12.51
CA LEU A 547 -37.96 7.88 -12.95
C LEU A 547 -37.17 7.48 -14.21
N VAL A 548 -37.50 8.08 -15.34
CA VAL A 548 -36.83 7.83 -16.61
C VAL A 548 -35.76 8.85 -16.81
N LEU A 549 -34.51 8.39 -16.68
CA LEU A 549 -33.32 9.25 -16.82
C LEU A 549 -32.81 9.21 -18.27
N ASN A 550 -32.55 10.37 -18.83
CA ASN A 550 -31.88 10.54 -20.10
C ASN A 550 -30.88 11.70 -20.02
N LYS A 551 -29.63 11.45 -20.40
CA LYS A 551 -28.54 12.46 -20.39
C LYS A 551 -28.48 13.28 -19.10
N GLY A 552 -28.63 12.62 -17.96
CA GLY A 552 -28.53 13.24 -16.64
C GLY A 552 -29.75 14.03 -16.17
N ARG A 553 -30.90 13.93 -16.85
CA ARG A 553 -32.16 14.58 -16.48
C ARG A 553 -33.27 13.55 -16.31
N ILE A 554 -34.26 13.86 -15.47
CA ILE A 554 -35.53 13.11 -15.47
C ILE A 554 -36.37 13.62 -16.62
N GLU A 555 -36.56 12.79 -17.64
CA GLU A 555 -37.35 13.11 -18.83
C GLU A 555 -38.81 12.80 -18.61
N GLU A 556 -39.10 11.66 -17.96
CA GLU A 556 -40.45 11.19 -17.63
C GLU A 556 -40.47 10.68 -16.18
N GLN A 557 -41.61 10.86 -15.51
CA GLN A 557 -41.87 10.26 -14.19
C GLN A 557 -43.35 9.87 -14.06
N GLY A 558 -43.60 8.71 -13.44
CA GLY A 558 -44.98 8.24 -13.27
C GLY A 558 -45.05 6.76 -12.92
N THR A 559 -46.23 6.19 -13.02
CA THR A 559 -46.48 4.74 -12.91
C THR A 559 -46.25 4.03 -14.24
N HIS A 560 -46.09 2.71 -14.21
CA HIS A 560 -45.95 1.90 -15.41
C HIS A 560 -47.05 2.16 -16.43
N GLU A 561 -48.35 2.13 -15.99
CA GLU A 561 -49.51 2.32 -16.86
C GLU A 561 -49.52 3.74 -17.45
N GLY A 562 -49.25 4.76 -16.64
CA GLY A 562 -49.20 6.15 -17.09
C GLY A 562 -48.14 6.41 -18.15
N LEU A 563 -46.92 5.91 -17.93
CA LEU A 563 -45.79 6.10 -18.85
C LEU A 563 -45.96 5.28 -20.15
N MET A 564 -46.54 4.09 -20.06
CA MET A 564 -46.89 3.32 -21.26
C MET A 564 -47.94 4.02 -22.14
N ALA A 565 -48.93 4.68 -21.50
CA ALA A 565 -49.95 5.44 -22.21
C ALA A 565 -49.43 6.72 -22.90
N MET A 566 -48.35 7.33 -22.33
CA MET A 566 -47.71 8.51 -22.92
C MET A 566 -46.96 8.21 -24.21
N GLY A 567 -46.54 6.96 -24.45
CA GLY A 567 -45.82 6.56 -25.66
C GLY A 567 -44.42 7.19 -25.83
N GLY A 568 -43.80 7.66 -24.74
CA GLY A 568 -42.52 8.34 -24.74
C GLY A 568 -41.32 7.40 -24.65
N LEU A 569 -40.21 7.93 -24.08
CA LEU A 569 -38.95 7.20 -23.94
C LEU A 569 -39.09 5.90 -23.11
N TYR A 570 -39.93 5.92 -22.06
CA TYR A 570 -40.23 4.72 -21.29
C TYR A 570 -40.84 3.63 -22.13
N HIS A 571 -41.84 3.97 -22.95
CA HIS A 571 -42.49 3.01 -23.83
C HIS A 571 -41.52 2.39 -24.84
N GLU A 572 -40.61 3.20 -25.41
CA GLU A 572 -39.57 2.71 -26.32
C GLU A 572 -38.63 1.71 -25.60
N LEU A 573 -38.09 2.08 -24.44
CA LEU A 573 -37.19 1.24 -23.65
C LEU A 573 -37.87 -0.08 -23.22
N TYR A 574 -39.10 0.00 -22.75
CA TYR A 574 -39.89 -1.16 -22.36
C TYR A 574 -40.17 -2.09 -23.53
N THR A 575 -40.57 -1.55 -24.70
CA THR A 575 -40.85 -2.32 -25.90
C THR A 575 -39.59 -2.97 -26.49
N MET A 576 -38.43 -2.28 -26.44
CA MET A 576 -37.16 -2.85 -26.85
C MET A 576 -36.73 -4.01 -25.94
N SER A 577 -36.97 -3.90 -24.63
CA SER A 577 -36.66 -4.97 -23.67
C SER A 577 -37.51 -6.21 -23.85
N ILE A 578 -38.78 -6.07 -24.27
CA ILE A 578 -39.67 -7.21 -24.60
C ILE A 578 -39.26 -7.88 -25.93
N LYS A 579 -38.76 -7.09 -26.90
CA LYS A 579 -38.35 -7.61 -28.21
C LYS A 579 -37.01 -8.36 -28.20
N GLN A 580 -36.22 -8.24 -27.15
CA GLN A 580 -35.08 -9.13 -26.92
C GLN A 580 -35.59 -10.34 -26.12
N PRO A 581 -35.78 -11.52 -26.74
CA PRO A 581 -36.21 -12.71 -26.02
C PRO A 581 -35.12 -13.05 -24.97
N GLU A 582 -35.55 -13.35 -23.75
CA GLU A 582 -34.74 -13.92 -22.70
C GLU A 582 -34.18 -15.26 -23.20
N GLY A 583 -33.02 -15.27 -23.85
CA GLY A 583 -32.44 -16.53 -24.29
C GLY A 583 -31.42 -16.52 -25.42
N GLU A 584 -30.73 -15.44 -25.73
CA GLU A 584 -29.54 -15.52 -26.59
C GLU A 584 -28.41 -14.63 -26.03
N LYS A 585 -27.72 -15.17 -25.05
CA LYS A 585 -26.31 -14.84 -24.78
C LYS A 585 -25.60 -16.04 -24.19
#